data_5b640d1dcd948b86374f99a79565c0c4
#
_entry.id   5b640d1dcd948b86374f99a79565c0c4
#
_cell.length_a   1.000
_cell.length_b   1.000
_cell.length_c   1.000
_cell.angle_alpha   90.00
_cell.angle_beta   90.00
_cell.angle_gamma   90.00
#
_symmetry.space_group_name_H-M   'P 1'
#
loop_
_entity.id
_entity.type
_entity.pdbx_description
1 polymer ?
#
loop_
_entity_poly.entity_id
_entity_poly.type
_entity_poly.pdbx_seq_one_letter_code
_entity_poly.pdbx_strand_id
1 'polypeptide(L)'
;ESEPLGIDPSITTCKTIRSVSWNFFPARSFFPGNVVRNKREDLLPNSAAVAQYLPFLRRYARALTGNQASGDAYVAATLEALIADRSVLEDPKGPRVALYRLFTKIWNSLSVNGAPGSPDGALPGEQKLANITPLPRQAFLLVALEGFSEPDAARVLDTDVMKLRGLVEESGRELAVEIATEVLIIEDDTFIAMELETLVEGLGHHVLGVARTHAEALALTKKKRPGLILADIQLADGSSGLEAVNELLATFEAPVIFITAYPERFLTGERPEPAFLIAKPFQPATVSAVASQALFFERTAKRRDRRVTA
;
A
#
# COMPACT_ATOMS: atom_id res chain seq x y z
N GLU A 1 -40.08 35.14 -34.77
CA GLU A 1 -39.07 34.95 -35.84
C GLU A 1 -37.66 35.18 -35.26
N SER A 2 -37.05 34.17 -34.80
CA SER A 2 -35.57 33.98 -34.83
C SER A 2 -35.23 32.64 -34.15
N GLU A 3 -34.63 31.79 -34.94
CA GLU A 3 -34.23 30.40 -34.64
C GLU A 3 -33.16 30.30 -33.53
N PRO A 4 -33.13 29.18 -32.77
CA PRO A 4 -32.02 28.93 -31.84
C PRO A 4 -30.85 28.23 -32.54
N LEU A 5 -29.66 28.73 -32.27
CA LEU A 5 -28.36 28.17 -32.68
C LEU A 5 -28.12 26.77 -32.13
N GLY A 6 -27.78 25.86 -33.04
CA GLY A 6 -27.50 24.47 -32.77
C GLY A 6 -26.24 24.26 -31.92
N ILE A 7 -26.38 23.33 -30.97
CA ILE A 7 -25.28 22.76 -30.22
C ILE A 7 -24.88 21.46 -30.91
N ASP A 8 -23.61 21.39 -31.34
CA ASP A 8 -22.97 20.22 -31.96
C ASP A 8 -22.72 19.13 -30.89
N PRO A 9 -23.24 17.89 -31.06
CA PRO A 9 -23.04 16.79 -30.14
C PRO A 9 -21.93 15.84 -30.63
N SER A 10 -20.68 16.27 -30.67
CA SER A 10 -19.58 15.40 -31.11
C SER A 10 -18.32 15.48 -30.25
N ILE A 11 -18.45 15.40 -28.90
CA ILE A 11 -17.33 15.02 -28.03
C ILE A 11 -17.85 14.16 -26.89
N THR A 12 -18.10 12.89 -27.17
CA THR A 12 -18.28 11.87 -26.12
C THR A 12 -17.62 10.60 -26.62
N THR A 13 -16.35 10.44 -26.33
CA THR A 13 -15.73 9.12 -26.41
C THR A 13 -15.01 8.83 -25.10
N CYS A 14 -15.84 8.52 -24.09
CA CYS A 14 -15.35 7.84 -22.91
C CYS A 14 -15.12 6.37 -23.30
N LYS A 15 -13.85 5.95 -23.42
CA LYS A 15 -13.49 4.57 -23.69
C LYS A 15 -13.82 3.70 -22.48
N THR A 16 -14.88 2.95 -22.60
CA THR A 16 -15.34 1.87 -21.75
C THR A 16 -14.21 0.85 -21.56
N ILE A 17 -13.72 0.72 -20.33
CA ILE A 17 -12.87 -0.39 -19.93
C ILE A 17 -13.77 -1.63 -19.86
N ARG A 18 -13.51 -2.59 -20.74
CA ARG A 18 -14.23 -3.87 -20.78
C ARG A 18 -14.00 -4.62 -19.46
N SER A 19 -15.08 -4.88 -18.77
CA SER A 19 -15.18 -5.82 -17.66
C SER A 19 -14.82 -7.22 -18.16
N VAL A 20 -13.80 -7.84 -17.57
CA VAL A 20 -13.51 -9.26 -17.75
C VAL A 20 -14.54 -10.03 -16.91
N SER A 21 -15.54 -10.58 -17.59
CA SER A 21 -16.57 -11.42 -17.02
C SER A 21 -16.00 -12.81 -16.73
N TRP A 22 -16.00 -13.21 -15.48
CA TRP A 22 -15.77 -14.59 -15.06
C TRP A 22 -17.05 -15.39 -15.26
N ASN A 23 -17.13 -16.14 -16.36
CA ASN A 23 -18.21 -17.07 -16.61
C ASN A 23 -18.09 -18.31 -15.71
N PHE A 24 -19.05 -18.46 -14.82
CA PHE A 24 -19.34 -19.71 -14.13
C PHE A 24 -19.79 -20.78 -15.15
N PHE A 25 -19.09 -21.91 -15.21
CA PHE A 25 -19.53 -23.07 -15.96
C PHE A 25 -20.65 -23.80 -15.21
N PRO A 26 -21.76 -24.20 -15.89
CA PRO A 26 -22.79 -25.00 -15.27
C PRO A 26 -22.39 -26.49 -15.21
N ALA A 27 -22.77 -27.12 -14.10
CA ALA A 27 -22.70 -28.55 -13.91
C ALA A 27 -23.67 -29.30 -14.83
N ARG A 28 -23.22 -30.35 -15.53
CA ARG A 28 -23.87 -31.67 -15.70
C ARG A 28 -23.17 -32.50 -16.78
N SER A 29 -22.66 -33.67 -16.39
CA SER A 29 -23.20 -34.94 -16.87
C SER A 29 -22.48 -36.16 -16.20
N PHE A 30 -23.28 -37.10 -15.87
CA PHE A 30 -23.06 -38.41 -15.31
C PHE A 30 -22.06 -39.27 -16.12
N PHE A 31 -21.06 -39.88 -15.44
CA PHE A 31 -20.53 -41.18 -15.78
C PHE A 31 -20.10 -41.90 -14.49
N PRO A 32 -20.28 -43.24 -14.39
CA PRO A 32 -20.08 -44.01 -13.17
C PRO A 32 -18.66 -44.55 -13.03
N GLY A 33 -18.16 -44.55 -11.82
CA GLY A 33 -17.26 -45.55 -11.30
C GLY A 33 -15.79 -45.46 -11.67
N ASN A 34 -15.06 -44.59 -10.94
CA ASN A 34 -13.73 -44.90 -10.43
C ASN A 34 -13.49 -43.97 -9.22
N VAL A 35 -13.18 -44.57 -8.07
CA VAL A 35 -12.84 -43.84 -6.85
C VAL A 35 -11.48 -43.19 -7.07
N VAL A 36 -11.47 -42.09 -7.76
CA VAL A 36 -10.36 -41.14 -7.74
C VAL A 36 -10.50 -40.39 -6.43
N ARG A 37 -9.70 -40.77 -5.44
CA ARG A 37 -9.49 -40.06 -4.19
C ARG A 37 -9.34 -38.56 -4.53
N ASN A 38 -10.31 -37.78 -4.12
CA ASN A 38 -10.52 -36.38 -4.55
C ASN A 38 -9.36 -35.54 -4.01
N LYS A 39 -8.37 -35.23 -4.85
CA LYS A 39 -7.25 -34.31 -4.57
C LYS A 39 -7.70 -32.90 -4.14
N ARG A 40 -9.02 -32.66 -4.04
CA ARG A 40 -9.59 -31.37 -3.60
C ARG A 40 -9.66 -31.22 -2.07
N GLU A 41 -9.64 -32.31 -1.30
CA GLU A 41 -9.69 -32.23 0.16
C GLU A 41 -8.32 -31.91 0.78
N ASP A 42 -7.22 -32.23 0.11
CA ASP A 42 -5.85 -31.84 0.53
C ASP A 42 -5.50 -30.38 0.21
N LEU A 43 -6.42 -29.62 -0.45
CA LEU A 43 -6.20 -28.24 -0.89
C LEU A 43 -6.56 -27.19 0.16
N LEU A 44 -7.40 -27.55 1.14
CA LEU A 44 -8.01 -26.59 2.07
C LEU A 44 -7.09 -26.08 3.20
N PRO A 45 -6.18 -26.87 3.81
CA PRO A 45 -5.37 -26.40 4.92
C PRO A 45 -4.38 -25.29 4.53
N ASN A 46 -3.72 -25.43 3.38
CA ASN A 46 -2.66 -24.50 2.97
C ASN A 46 -3.17 -23.23 2.31
N SER A 47 -4.29 -23.27 1.58
CA SER A 47 -4.91 -22.07 1.00
C SER A 47 -5.51 -21.17 2.08
N ALA A 48 -6.17 -21.76 3.09
CA ALA A 48 -6.68 -21.01 4.24
C ALA A 48 -5.54 -20.40 5.08
N ALA A 49 -4.42 -21.13 5.22
CA ALA A 49 -3.24 -20.65 5.94
C ALA A 49 -2.59 -19.42 5.27
N VAL A 50 -2.70 -19.27 3.95
CA VAL A 50 -2.16 -18.11 3.21
C VAL A 50 -3.17 -16.97 3.17
N ALA A 51 -4.46 -17.27 3.00
CA ALA A 51 -5.52 -16.27 2.81
C ALA A 51 -5.55 -15.22 3.92
N GLN A 52 -5.34 -15.62 5.18
CA GLN A 52 -5.30 -14.71 6.32
C GLN A 52 -4.17 -13.66 6.26
N TYR A 53 -3.08 -13.94 5.52
CA TYR A 53 -1.94 -13.02 5.39
C TYR A 53 -2.01 -12.14 4.15
N LEU A 54 -2.92 -12.39 3.20
CA LEU A 54 -2.99 -11.65 1.95
C LEU A 54 -3.30 -10.15 2.13
N PRO A 55 -4.22 -9.75 3.03
CA PRO A 55 -4.44 -8.33 3.29
C PRO A 55 -3.17 -7.61 3.73
N PHE A 56 -2.42 -8.22 4.64
CA PHE A 56 -1.16 -7.67 5.15
C PHE A 56 -0.05 -7.67 4.10
N LEU A 57 0.05 -8.73 3.29
CA LEU A 57 0.99 -8.75 2.16
C LEU A 57 0.68 -7.66 1.13
N ARG A 58 -0.60 -7.38 0.83
CA ARG A 58 -0.99 -6.24 -0.01
C ARG A 58 -0.56 -4.92 0.60
N ARG A 59 -0.80 -4.73 1.91
CA ARG A 59 -0.35 -3.53 2.63
C ARG A 59 1.16 -3.33 2.48
N TYR A 60 1.94 -4.35 2.74
CA TYR A 60 3.40 -4.32 2.59
C TYR A 60 3.82 -4.01 1.15
N ALA A 61 3.25 -4.71 0.16
CA ALA A 61 3.55 -4.51 -1.25
C ALA A 61 3.23 -3.08 -1.73
N ARG A 62 2.10 -2.52 -1.28
CA ARG A 62 1.71 -1.14 -1.58
C ARG A 62 2.63 -0.13 -0.91
N ALA A 63 3.02 -0.38 0.35
CA ALA A 63 4.02 0.44 1.03
C ALA A 63 5.38 0.42 0.31
N LEU A 64 5.77 -0.72 -0.30
CA LEU A 64 7.00 -0.81 -1.09
C LEU A 64 6.92 -0.11 -2.45
N THR A 65 5.74 -0.02 -3.06
CA THR A 65 5.54 0.53 -4.42
C THR A 65 5.00 1.96 -4.43
N GLY A 66 4.43 2.42 -3.32
CA GLY A 66 3.76 3.70 -3.22
C GLY A 66 2.38 3.78 -3.90
N ASN A 67 1.88 2.68 -4.48
CA ASN A 67 0.57 2.64 -5.12
C ASN A 67 -0.07 1.25 -5.11
N GLN A 68 -1.40 1.21 -5.24
CA GLN A 68 -2.18 -0.02 -5.23
C GLN A 68 -1.87 -0.92 -6.42
N ALA A 69 -1.90 -0.40 -7.64
CA ALA A 69 -1.82 -1.21 -8.86
C ALA A 69 -0.51 -2.02 -8.93
N SER A 70 0.63 -1.36 -8.66
CA SER A 70 1.93 -2.03 -8.64
C SER A 70 2.05 -3.01 -7.46
N GLY A 71 1.60 -2.62 -6.27
CA GLY A 71 1.63 -3.49 -5.10
C GLY A 71 0.81 -4.77 -5.31
N ASP A 72 -0.42 -4.64 -5.79
CA ASP A 72 -1.31 -5.77 -6.04
C ASP A 72 -0.79 -6.67 -7.18
N ALA A 73 -0.08 -6.11 -8.20
CA ALA A 73 0.56 -6.89 -9.26
C ALA A 73 1.69 -7.79 -8.73
N TYR A 74 2.52 -7.30 -7.79
CA TYR A 74 3.53 -8.14 -7.12
C TYR A 74 2.90 -9.24 -6.27
N VAL A 75 1.78 -8.95 -5.58
CA VAL A 75 1.05 -9.97 -4.82
C VAL A 75 0.48 -11.02 -5.76
N ALA A 76 -0.11 -10.63 -6.89
CA ALA A 76 -0.62 -11.56 -7.90
C ALA A 76 0.50 -12.48 -8.43
N ALA A 77 1.66 -11.94 -8.81
CA ALA A 77 2.82 -12.72 -9.23
C ALA A 77 3.31 -13.69 -8.14
N THR A 78 3.23 -13.27 -6.86
CA THR A 78 3.57 -14.14 -5.72
C THR A 78 2.60 -15.31 -5.60
N LEU A 79 1.31 -15.06 -5.78
CA LEU A 79 0.28 -16.11 -5.74
C LEU A 79 0.40 -17.07 -6.93
N GLU A 80 0.71 -16.58 -8.12
CA GLU A 80 0.97 -17.40 -9.30
C GLU A 80 2.16 -18.34 -9.08
N ALA A 81 3.27 -17.83 -8.53
CA ALA A 81 4.44 -18.63 -8.18
C ALA A 81 4.11 -19.68 -7.11
N LEU A 82 3.28 -19.33 -6.13
CA LEU A 82 2.83 -20.25 -5.09
C LEU A 82 1.91 -21.36 -5.64
N ILE A 83 1.08 -21.05 -6.63
CA ILE A 83 0.24 -22.04 -7.31
C ILE A 83 1.11 -23.02 -8.11
N ALA A 84 2.17 -22.52 -8.74
CA ALA A 84 3.11 -23.32 -9.52
C ALA A 84 3.95 -24.28 -8.63
N ASP A 85 4.39 -23.81 -7.46
CA ASP A 85 5.17 -24.59 -6.51
C ASP A 85 4.72 -24.33 -5.05
N ARG A 86 3.96 -25.27 -4.50
CA ARG A 86 3.45 -25.19 -3.12
C ARG A 86 4.47 -25.56 -2.05
N SER A 87 5.56 -26.22 -2.42
CA SER A 87 6.61 -26.62 -1.47
C SER A 87 7.28 -25.40 -0.84
N VAL A 88 7.16 -24.23 -1.46
CA VAL A 88 7.65 -22.95 -0.95
C VAL A 88 7.04 -22.60 0.42
N LEU A 89 5.82 -23.08 0.74
CA LEU A 89 5.20 -22.84 2.06
C LEU A 89 5.75 -23.72 3.18
N GLU A 90 6.58 -24.71 2.86
CA GLU A 90 7.22 -25.60 3.82
C GLU A 90 8.43 -24.92 4.49
N ASP A 91 8.21 -23.74 5.09
CA ASP A 91 9.24 -23.05 5.87
C ASP A 91 9.11 -23.40 7.35
N PRO A 92 10.23 -23.77 8.05
CA PRO A 92 10.22 -24.08 9.48
C PRO A 92 9.65 -22.98 10.37
N LYS A 93 9.65 -21.72 9.88
CA LYS A 93 9.08 -20.55 10.57
C LYS A 93 7.62 -20.31 10.24
N GLY A 94 7.00 -21.16 9.45
CA GLY A 94 5.59 -21.14 9.12
C GLY A 94 5.23 -20.35 7.84
N PRO A 95 3.95 -20.45 7.44
CA PRO A 95 3.49 -19.98 6.13
C PRO A 95 3.60 -18.45 5.93
N ARG A 96 3.55 -17.67 7.00
CA ARG A 96 3.72 -16.21 6.92
C ARG A 96 5.13 -15.83 6.45
N VAL A 97 6.15 -16.40 7.09
CA VAL A 97 7.56 -16.15 6.72
C VAL A 97 7.83 -16.66 5.31
N ALA A 98 7.34 -17.86 4.97
CA ALA A 98 7.45 -18.43 3.63
C ALA A 98 6.87 -17.50 2.54
N LEU A 99 5.65 -17.01 2.76
CA LEU A 99 4.95 -16.12 1.84
C LEU A 99 5.70 -14.81 1.59
N TYR A 100 6.15 -14.14 2.66
CA TYR A 100 6.91 -12.89 2.54
C TYR A 100 8.30 -13.10 1.93
N ARG A 101 8.93 -14.23 2.22
CA ARG A 101 10.20 -14.61 1.59
C ARG A 101 10.06 -14.86 0.09
N LEU A 102 9.00 -15.54 -0.34
CA LEU A 102 8.69 -15.72 -1.76
C LEU A 102 8.44 -14.36 -2.42
N PHE A 103 7.60 -13.51 -1.81
CA PHE A 103 7.35 -12.15 -2.28
C PHE A 103 8.66 -11.36 -2.46
N THR A 104 9.55 -11.40 -1.47
CA THR A 104 10.84 -10.68 -1.53
C THR A 104 11.72 -11.18 -2.68
N LYS A 105 11.75 -12.49 -2.94
CA LYS A 105 12.47 -13.04 -4.10
C LYS A 105 11.90 -12.54 -5.43
N ILE A 106 10.58 -12.50 -5.57
CA ILE A 106 9.90 -11.99 -6.76
C ILE A 106 10.16 -10.48 -6.88
N TRP A 107 10.01 -9.72 -5.79
CA TRP A 107 10.32 -8.30 -5.73
C TRP A 107 11.73 -8.01 -6.26
N ASN A 108 12.73 -8.69 -5.73
CA ASN A 108 14.13 -8.49 -6.12
C ASN A 108 14.39 -8.91 -7.57
N SER A 109 13.75 -9.97 -8.08
CA SER A 109 13.94 -10.43 -9.45
C SER A 109 13.28 -9.52 -10.47
N LEU A 110 12.06 -9.03 -10.20
CA LEU A 110 11.29 -8.18 -11.12
C LEU A 110 11.70 -6.71 -11.04
N SER A 111 12.15 -6.24 -9.88
CA SER A 111 12.64 -4.87 -9.73
C SER A 111 13.90 -4.59 -10.58
N VAL A 112 14.69 -5.64 -10.86
CA VAL A 112 15.83 -5.57 -11.78
C VAL A 112 15.37 -5.57 -13.25
N ASN A 113 14.27 -6.29 -13.58
CA ASN A 113 13.82 -6.53 -14.94
C ASN A 113 12.63 -5.65 -15.39
N GLY A 114 12.04 -4.86 -14.49
CA GLY A 114 10.85 -4.04 -14.73
C GLY A 114 9.63 -4.57 -14.01
N ALA A 115 8.77 -3.67 -13.51
CA ALA A 115 7.58 -4.03 -12.75
C ALA A 115 6.55 -4.74 -13.64
N PRO A 116 5.80 -5.76 -13.10
CA PRO A 116 4.67 -6.36 -13.80
C PRO A 116 3.62 -5.29 -14.13
N GLY A 117 3.16 -5.26 -15.39
CA GLY A 117 2.11 -4.34 -15.83
C GLY A 117 2.59 -2.96 -16.30
N SER A 118 3.88 -2.72 -16.44
CA SER A 118 4.35 -1.54 -17.18
C SER A 118 4.08 -1.75 -18.68
N PRO A 119 3.38 -0.82 -19.36
CA PRO A 119 3.27 -0.89 -20.82
C PRO A 119 4.67 -0.85 -21.44
N ASP A 120 4.85 -1.55 -22.55
CA ASP A 120 6.09 -1.64 -23.32
C ASP A 120 6.61 -0.24 -23.75
N GLY A 121 7.30 0.41 -22.85
CA GLY A 121 7.98 1.66 -23.01
C GLY A 121 9.11 1.67 -21.99
N ALA A 122 10.24 1.03 -22.34
CA ALA A 122 11.38 0.90 -21.47
C ALA A 122 11.84 2.26 -20.95
N LEU A 123 11.53 2.55 -19.67
CA LEU A 123 12.22 3.62 -18.97
C LEU A 123 13.71 3.30 -18.91
N PRO A 124 14.62 4.25 -19.13
CA PRO A 124 16.05 4.05 -18.94
C PRO A 124 16.37 3.43 -17.57
N GLY A 125 17.38 2.57 -17.51
CA GLY A 125 17.73 1.79 -16.32
C GLY A 125 17.85 2.60 -15.01
N GLU A 126 18.31 3.86 -15.10
CA GLU A 126 18.40 4.77 -13.96
C GLU A 126 17.02 5.18 -13.39
N GLN A 127 15.98 5.26 -14.21
CA GLN A 127 14.62 5.59 -13.76
C GLN A 127 13.94 4.39 -13.07
N LYS A 128 14.32 3.16 -13.43
CA LYS A 128 13.82 1.93 -12.78
C LYS A 128 14.38 1.79 -11.36
N LEU A 129 15.66 2.11 -11.16
CA LEU A 129 16.33 2.03 -9.86
C LEU A 129 15.81 3.08 -8.86
N ALA A 130 15.43 4.27 -9.33
CA ALA A 130 14.95 5.36 -8.47
C ALA A 130 13.59 5.08 -7.80
N ASN A 131 12.82 4.13 -8.32
CA ASN A 131 11.50 3.76 -7.78
C ASN A 131 11.53 2.49 -6.90
N ILE A 132 12.70 1.90 -6.68
CA ILE A 132 12.86 0.72 -5.83
C ILE A 132 13.04 1.16 -4.39
N THR A 133 12.19 0.68 -3.50
CA THR A 133 12.36 0.91 -2.05
C THR A 133 13.69 0.30 -1.59
N PRO A 134 14.62 1.09 -1.02
CA PRO A 134 15.91 0.62 -0.56
C PRO A 134 15.80 -0.50 0.48
N LEU A 135 16.79 -1.38 0.53
CA LEU A 135 16.79 -2.53 1.44
C LEU A 135 16.66 -2.13 2.92
N PRO A 136 17.26 -1.03 3.43
CA PRO A 136 17.04 -0.55 4.78
C PRO A 136 15.56 -0.27 5.09
N ARG A 137 14.83 0.35 4.15
CA ARG A 137 13.40 0.64 4.31
C ARG A 137 12.55 -0.63 4.24
N GLN A 138 12.91 -1.60 3.39
CA GLN A 138 12.25 -2.92 3.38
C GLN A 138 12.38 -3.61 4.74
N ALA A 139 13.60 -3.62 5.33
CA ALA A 139 13.86 -4.17 6.64
C ALA A 139 13.03 -3.48 7.73
N PHE A 140 13.00 -2.15 7.71
CA PHE A 140 12.24 -1.35 8.66
C PHE A 140 10.73 -1.59 8.55
N LEU A 141 10.17 -1.65 7.34
CA LEU A 141 8.76 -1.96 7.13
C LEU A 141 8.37 -3.37 7.59
N LEU A 142 9.22 -4.38 7.39
CA LEU A 142 8.96 -5.73 7.89
C LEU A 142 8.85 -5.75 9.42
N VAL A 143 9.73 -5.05 10.12
CA VAL A 143 9.73 -5.01 11.59
C VAL A 143 8.63 -4.10 12.11
N ALA A 144 8.55 -2.86 11.63
CA ALA A 144 7.69 -1.82 12.21
C ALA A 144 6.24 -1.90 11.72
N LEU A 145 6.00 -2.14 10.41
CA LEU A 145 4.65 -2.19 9.84
C LEU A 145 4.04 -3.59 9.94
N GLU A 146 4.82 -4.61 9.61
CA GLU A 146 4.33 -5.99 9.58
C GLU A 146 4.55 -6.74 10.90
N GLY A 147 5.31 -6.20 11.83
CA GLY A 147 5.53 -6.78 13.16
C GLY A 147 6.27 -8.13 13.12
N PHE A 148 7.17 -8.33 12.18
CA PHE A 148 8.07 -9.49 12.20
C PHE A 148 9.09 -9.35 13.31
N SER A 149 9.43 -10.47 13.97
CA SER A 149 10.63 -10.54 14.80
C SER A 149 11.90 -10.33 13.94
N GLU A 150 12.96 -9.81 14.54
CA GLU A 150 14.22 -9.62 13.81
C GLU A 150 14.74 -10.91 13.14
N PRO A 151 14.71 -12.10 13.80
CA PRO A 151 15.11 -13.35 13.15
C PRO A 151 14.21 -13.73 11.95
N ASP A 152 12.91 -13.46 12.02
CA ASP A 152 11.98 -13.78 10.95
C ASP A 152 12.12 -12.77 9.79
N ALA A 153 12.27 -11.48 10.07
CA ALA A 153 12.55 -10.45 9.07
C ALA A 153 13.89 -10.69 8.35
N ALA A 154 14.93 -11.08 9.08
CA ALA A 154 16.21 -11.47 8.49
C ALA A 154 16.06 -12.66 7.52
N ARG A 155 15.26 -13.66 7.90
CA ARG A 155 14.96 -14.80 7.04
C ARG A 155 14.16 -14.40 5.80
N VAL A 156 13.20 -13.47 5.93
CA VAL A 156 12.43 -12.92 4.79
C VAL A 156 13.36 -12.25 3.78
N LEU A 157 14.33 -11.46 4.26
CA LEU A 157 15.28 -10.74 3.42
C LEU A 157 16.51 -11.57 3.00
N ASP A 158 16.55 -12.85 3.36
CA ASP A 158 17.68 -13.78 3.09
C ASP A 158 19.03 -13.23 3.58
N THR A 159 19.02 -12.72 4.83
CA THR A 159 20.18 -12.11 5.49
C THR A 159 20.31 -12.61 6.94
N ASP A 160 21.35 -12.20 7.64
CA ASP A 160 21.52 -12.47 9.07
C ASP A 160 20.94 -11.35 9.95
N VAL A 161 20.72 -11.65 11.24
CA VAL A 161 20.10 -10.71 12.20
C VAL A 161 20.96 -9.48 12.44
N MET A 162 22.29 -9.61 12.43
CA MET A 162 23.18 -8.45 12.66
C MET A 162 23.10 -7.47 11.50
N LYS A 163 23.09 -7.99 10.27
CA LYS A 163 22.90 -7.17 9.07
C LYS A 163 21.51 -6.55 9.03
N LEU A 164 20.47 -7.30 9.44
CA LEU A 164 19.11 -6.74 9.53
C LEU A 164 19.06 -5.54 10.49
N ARG A 165 19.65 -5.66 11.69
CA ARG A 165 19.74 -4.55 12.65
C ARG A 165 20.40 -3.31 12.04
N GLY A 166 21.55 -3.52 11.38
CA GLY A 166 22.23 -2.44 10.68
C GLY A 166 21.36 -1.75 9.63
N LEU A 167 20.56 -2.51 8.86
CA LEU A 167 19.61 -1.97 7.89
C LEU A 167 18.48 -1.18 8.55
N VAL A 168 17.94 -1.68 9.66
CA VAL A 168 16.89 -0.97 10.42
C VAL A 168 17.42 0.34 11.00
N GLU A 169 18.64 0.33 11.58
CA GLU A 169 19.32 1.53 12.10
C GLU A 169 19.63 2.54 10.99
N GLU A 170 20.05 2.07 9.81
CA GLU A 170 20.30 2.92 8.64
C GLU A 170 19.02 3.64 8.21
N SER A 171 17.92 2.92 8.10
CA SER A 171 16.60 3.51 7.82
C SER A 171 16.21 4.54 8.87
N GLY A 172 16.43 4.26 10.16
CA GLY A 172 16.18 5.20 11.25
C GLY A 172 17.00 6.50 11.14
N ARG A 173 18.27 6.39 10.70
CA ARG A 173 19.12 7.57 10.45
C ARG A 173 18.67 8.39 9.24
N GLU A 174 18.21 7.73 8.18
CA GLU A 174 17.62 8.42 7.02
C GLU A 174 16.37 9.20 7.40
N LEU A 175 15.53 8.66 8.30
CA LEU A 175 14.36 9.33 8.86
C LEU A 175 14.72 10.64 9.57
N ALA A 176 15.79 10.65 10.35
CA ALA A 176 16.26 11.83 11.10
C ALA A 176 16.69 13.00 10.19
N VAL A 177 16.97 12.75 8.91
CA VAL A 177 17.38 13.76 7.91
C VAL A 177 16.19 14.22 7.06
N GLU A 178 14.99 13.75 7.32
CA GLU A 178 13.81 14.14 6.55
C GLU A 178 13.47 15.61 6.71
N ILE A 179 13.13 16.27 5.59
CA ILE A 179 12.74 17.69 5.60
C ILE A 179 11.40 17.80 6.32
N ALA A 180 11.33 18.67 7.33
CA ALA A 180 10.11 19.01 8.03
C ALA A 180 8.97 19.34 7.05
N THR A 181 7.79 18.79 7.27
CA THR A 181 6.60 19.07 6.47
C THR A 181 5.41 19.39 7.36
N GLU A 182 4.39 20.02 6.79
CA GLU A 182 3.13 20.27 7.47
C GLU A 182 2.25 19.04 7.38
N VAL A 183 1.70 18.59 8.50
CA VAL A 183 0.87 17.39 8.59
C VAL A 183 -0.53 17.77 9.03
N LEU A 184 -1.53 17.41 8.23
CA LEU A 184 -2.94 17.46 8.62
C LEU A 184 -3.29 16.12 9.28
N ILE A 185 -3.89 16.18 10.47
CA ILE A 185 -4.44 15.03 11.17
C ILE A 185 -5.96 15.11 11.09
N ILE A 186 -6.63 14.05 10.63
CA ILE A 186 -8.08 13.90 10.60
C ILE A 186 -8.42 12.76 11.55
N GLU A 187 -8.85 13.08 12.78
CA GLU A 187 -9.06 12.12 13.88
C GLU A 187 -10.01 12.76 14.89
N ASP A 188 -11.11 12.09 15.20
CA ASP A 188 -12.11 12.58 16.14
C ASP A 188 -11.82 12.18 17.61
N ASP A 189 -11.14 11.05 17.82
CA ASP A 189 -10.68 10.64 19.15
C ASP A 189 -9.54 11.55 19.63
N THR A 190 -9.81 12.26 20.74
CA THR A 190 -8.86 13.24 21.29
C THR A 190 -7.54 12.60 21.73
N PHE A 191 -7.57 11.38 22.27
CA PHE A 191 -6.36 10.72 22.77
C PHE A 191 -5.49 10.24 21.60
N ILE A 192 -6.12 9.65 20.58
CA ILE A 192 -5.41 9.21 19.36
C ILE A 192 -4.84 10.44 18.62
N ALA A 193 -5.61 11.52 18.50
CA ALA A 193 -5.14 12.75 17.89
C ALA A 193 -3.91 13.31 18.60
N MET A 194 -3.92 13.41 19.95
CA MET A 194 -2.78 13.87 20.74
C MET A 194 -1.56 12.95 20.62
N GLU A 195 -1.77 11.64 20.53
CA GLU A 195 -0.69 10.69 20.27
C GLU A 195 -0.06 10.93 18.91
N LEU A 196 -0.88 11.10 17.85
CA LEU A 196 -0.41 11.38 16.49
C LEU A 196 0.31 12.74 16.42
N GLU A 197 -0.19 13.79 17.09
CA GLU A 197 0.50 15.08 17.19
C GLU A 197 1.90 14.91 17.80
N THR A 198 1.99 14.24 18.94
CA THR A 198 3.26 13.97 19.63
C THR A 198 4.25 13.19 18.72
N LEU A 199 3.75 12.19 17.99
CA LEU A 199 4.57 11.40 17.08
C LEU A 199 5.06 12.23 15.89
N VAL A 200 4.18 13.02 15.27
CA VAL A 200 4.49 13.89 14.13
C VAL A 200 5.55 14.92 14.52
N GLU A 201 5.39 15.58 15.66
CA GLU A 201 6.37 16.56 16.17
C GLU A 201 7.69 15.90 16.55
N GLY A 202 7.64 14.71 17.15
CA GLY A 202 8.83 13.90 17.48
C GLY A 202 9.64 13.47 16.26
N LEU A 203 9.00 13.38 15.09
CA LEU A 203 9.66 13.12 13.80
C LEU A 203 10.22 14.40 13.14
N GLY A 204 10.04 15.58 13.77
CA GLY A 204 10.50 16.86 13.24
C GLY A 204 9.57 17.49 12.19
N HIS A 205 8.33 17.01 12.08
CA HIS A 205 7.30 17.63 11.25
C HIS A 205 6.48 18.64 12.07
N HIS A 206 5.63 19.43 11.40
CA HIS A 206 4.76 20.39 12.05
C HIS A 206 3.30 20.01 11.87
N VAL A 207 2.51 20.04 12.94
CA VAL A 207 1.08 19.80 12.85
C VAL A 207 0.39 21.06 12.31
N LEU A 208 -0.18 20.94 11.10
CA LEU A 208 -0.99 22.01 10.49
C LEU A 208 -2.28 22.25 11.29
N GLY A 209 -2.86 21.19 11.80
CA GLY A 209 -4.03 21.18 12.64
C GLY A 209 -4.64 19.79 12.73
N VAL A 210 -5.54 19.62 13.72
CA VAL A 210 -6.36 18.42 13.90
C VAL A 210 -7.79 18.77 13.49
N ALA A 211 -8.33 18.01 12.54
CA ALA A 211 -9.73 18.03 12.13
C ALA A 211 -10.47 16.85 12.72
N ARG A 212 -11.61 17.09 13.34
CA ARG A 212 -12.46 16.05 13.93
C ARG A 212 -13.61 15.64 13.01
N THR A 213 -13.83 16.44 11.97
CA THR A 213 -14.90 16.28 11.00
C THR A 213 -14.38 16.56 9.58
N HIS A 214 -15.12 16.07 8.58
CA HIS A 214 -14.86 16.39 7.18
C HIS A 214 -14.79 17.93 6.94
N ALA A 215 -15.75 18.67 7.48
CA ALA A 215 -15.83 20.12 7.29
C ALA A 215 -14.62 20.86 7.88
N GLU A 216 -14.13 20.45 9.05
CA GLU A 216 -12.93 21.00 9.67
C GLU A 216 -11.69 20.74 8.83
N ALA A 217 -11.54 19.54 8.27
CA ALA A 217 -10.42 19.19 7.38
C ALA A 217 -10.34 20.12 6.17
N LEU A 218 -11.47 20.37 5.52
CA LEU A 218 -11.56 21.32 4.40
C LEU A 218 -11.26 22.75 4.84
N ALA A 219 -11.70 23.16 6.02
CA ALA A 219 -11.47 24.52 6.53
C ALA A 219 -9.99 24.79 6.82
N LEU A 220 -9.28 23.82 7.43
CA LEU A 220 -7.85 23.95 7.74
C LEU A 220 -6.98 24.08 6.48
N THR A 221 -7.29 23.34 5.43
CA THR A 221 -6.49 23.33 4.19
C THR A 221 -6.68 24.56 3.31
N LYS A 222 -7.73 25.38 3.53
CA LYS A 222 -7.93 26.65 2.82
C LYS A 222 -6.80 27.67 3.05
N LYS A 223 -6.16 27.62 4.22
CA LYS A 223 -5.10 28.56 4.59
C LYS A 223 -3.71 28.07 4.19
N LYS A 224 -3.47 26.78 4.32
CA LYS A 224 -2.17 26.17 4.04
C LYS A 224 -2.38 24.72 3.61
N ARG A 225 -1.67 24.29 2.58
CA ARG A 225 -1.73 22.90 2.10
C ARG A 225 -0.78 22.03 2.91
N PRO A 226 -1.23 20.85 3.39
CA PRO A 226 -0.35 19.91 4.06
C PRO A 226 0.58 19.23 3.05
N GLY A 227 1.75 18.82 3.51
CA GLY A 227 2.66 17.95 2.77
C GLY A 227 2.50 16.46 3.13
N LEU A 228 1.64 16.16 4.13
CA LEU A 228 1.24 14.82 4.52
C LEU A 228 -0.13 14.89 5.21
N ILE A 229 -0.97 13.88 4.98
CA ILE A 229 -2.27 13.72 5.65
C ILE A 229 -2.28 12.39 6.41
N LEU A 230 -2.59 12.44 7.70
CA LEU A 230 -2.93 11.26 8.50
C LEU A 230 -4.44 11.29 8.73
N ALA A 231 -5.18 10.26 8.35
CA ALA A 231 -6.63 10.28 8.41
C ALA A 231 -7.21 8.99 8.97
N ASP A 232 -8.05 9.11 10.02
CA ASP A 232 -8.99 8.03 10.31
C ASP A 232 -10.04 7.96 9.19
N ILE A 233 -10.45 6.75 8.87
CA ILE A 233 -11.46 6.51 7.85
C ILE A 233 -12.87 6.78 8.40
N GLN A 234 -13.11 6.49 9.68
CA GLN A 234 -14.41 6.59 10.32
C GLN A 234 -14.38 7.64 11.42
N LEU A 235 -15.20 8.67 11.30
CA LEU A 235 -15.31 9.74 12.29
C LEU A 235 -16.63 9.59 13.10
N ALA A 236 -16.63 10.00 14.37
CA ALA A 236 -17.73 9.78 15.29
C ALA A 236 -19.01 10.57 14.91
N ASP A 237 -18.89 11.68 14.19
CA ASP A 237 -20.02 12.46 13.68
C ASP A 237 -20.74 11.79 12.50
N GLY A 238 -20.27 10.60 12.08
CA GLY A 238 -20.78 9.85 10.93
C GLY A 238 -20.22 10.33 9.57
N SER A 239 -19.36 11.35 9.56
CA SER A 239 -18.62 11.73 8.36
C SER A 239 -17.48 10.75 8.10
N SER A 240 -16.96 10.76 6.86
CA SER A 240 -15.89 9.88 6.44
C SER A 240 -14.60 10.66 6.20
N GLY A 241 -13.54 10.25 6.89
CA GLY A 241 -12.21 10.79 6.59
C GLY A 241 -11.73 10.42 5.19
N LEU A 242 -12.17 9.29 4.64
CA LEU A 242 -11.91 8.92 3.25
C LEU A 242 -12.55 9.90 2.26
N GLU A 243 -13.80 10.31 2.50
CA GLU A 243 -14.48 11.32 1.66
C GLU A 243 -13.80 12.68 1.79
N ALA A 244 -13.43 13.09 3.01
CA ALA A 244 -12.68 14.32 3.24
C ALA A 244 -11.36 14.34 2.46
N VAL A 245 -10.59 13.26 2.53
CA VAL A 245 -9.33 13.12 1.79
C VAL A 245 -9.56 13.17 0.28
N ASN A 246 -10.57 12.47 -0.24
CA ASN A 246 -10.87 12.49 -1.69
C ASN A 246 -11.21 13.90 -2.17
N GLU A 247 -11.98 14.66 -1.41
CA GLU A 247 -12.30 16.06 -1.74
C GLU A 247 -11.06 16.96 -1.68
N LEU A 248 -10.19 16.79 -0.68
CA LEU A 248 -8.94 17.50 -0.57
C LEU A 248 -8.01 17.21 -1.76
N LEU A 249 -7.82 15.95 -2.11
CA LEU A 249 -6.95 15.52 -3.21
C LEU A 249 -7.47 15.93 -4.59
N ALA A 250 -8.74 16.29 -4.73
CA ALA A 250 -9.25 16.93 -5.94
C ALA A 250 -8.69 18.36 -6.14
N THR A 251 -8.14 18.98 -5.10
CA THR A 251 -7.64 20.37 -5.14
C THR A 251 -6.13 20.51 -5.06
N PHE A 252 -5.43 19.53 -4.51
CA PHE A 252 -3.96 19.47 -4.40
C PHE A 252 -3.49 18.01 -4.24
N GLU A 253 -2.20 17.79 -4.47
CA GLU A 253 -1.56 16.50 -4.24
C GLU A 253 -0.84 16.47 -2.90
N ALA A 254 -1.05 15.42 -2.12
CA ALA A 254 -0.30 15.11 -0.91
C ALA A 254 -0.32 13.58 -0.66
N PRO A 255 0.73 13.00 -0.09
CA PRO A 255 0.68 11.64 0.40
C PRO A 255 -0.32 11.52 1.56
N VAL A 256 -1.04 10.41 1.58
CA VAL A 256 -2.06 10.11 2.59
C VAL A 256 -1.76 8.78 3.25
N ILE A 257 -1.85 8.76 4.57
CA ILE A 257 -1.81 7.55 5.37
C ILE A 257 -3.15 7.41 6.07
N PHE A 258 -3.88 6.36 5.76
CA PHE A 258 -5.09 6.05 6.50
C PHE A 258 -4.78 5.23 7.74
N ILE A 259 -5.48 5.53 8.83
CA ILE A 259 -5.36 4.86 10.12
C ILE A 259 -6.75 4.32 10.48
N THR A 260 -6.92 3.01 10.67
CA THR A 260 -8.24 2.41 10.87
C THR A 260 -8.20 1.20 11.78
N ALA A 261 -9.32 0.93 12.47
CA ALA A 261 -9.52 -0.29 13.26
C ALA A 261 -9.79 -1.54 12.38
N TYR A 262 -10.14 -1.35 11.09
CA TYR A 262 -10.57 -2.44 10.20
C TYR A 262 -9.79 -2.44 8.89
N PRO A 263 -8.46 -2.65 8.91
CA PRO A 263 -7.61 -2.54 7.73
C PRO A 263 -7.98 -3.53 6.62
N GLU A 264 -8.48 -4.72 6.97
CA GLU A 264 -8.87 -5.76 6.02
C GLU A 264 -9.98 -5.32 5.05
N ARG A 265 -10.83 -4.37 5.44
CA ARG A 265 -11.90 -3.83 4.58
C ARG A 265 -11.37 -2.96 3.45
N PHE A 266 -10.13 -2.51 3.54
CA PHE A 266 -9.45 -1.63 2.59
C PHE A 266 -8.24 -2.27 1.94
N LEU A 267 -8.12 -3.61 2.02
CA LEU A 267 -7.04 -4.41 1.47
C LEU A 267 -7.56 -5.61 0.67
N THR A 268 -8.74 -5.45 0.07
CA THR A 268 -9.41 -6.50 -0.72
C THR A 268 -8.86 -6.61 -2.14
N GLY A 269 -8.41 -5.50 -2.72
CA GLY A 269 -7.97 -5.41 -4.12
C GLY A 269 -9.12 -5.24 -5.12
N GLU A 270 -10.38 -5.10 -4.66
CA GLU A 270 -11.58 -5.08 -5.52
C GLU A 270 -11.96 -3.68 -6.02
N ARG A 271 -11.47 -2.63 -5.38
CA ARG A 271 -11.78 -1.22 -5.68
C ARG A 271 -10.57 -0.34 -5.43
N PRO A 272 -10.59 0.94 -5.79
CA PRO A 272 -9.54 1.86 -5.40
C PRO A 272 -9.39 1.88 -3.88
N GLU A 273 -8.19 1.58 -3.40
CA GLU A 273 -7.85 1.43 -1.99
C GLU A 273 -6.55 2.20 -1.69
N PRO A 274 -6.33 2.61 -0.42
CA PRO A 274 -5.14 3.39 -0.05
C PRO A 274 -3.83 2.64 -0.29
N ALA A 275 -2.79 3.38 -0.70
CA ALA A 275 -1.43 2.86 -0.79
C ALA A 275 -0.79 2.68 0.60
N PHE A 276 -1.08 3.60 1.52
CA PHE A 276 -0.54 3.58 2.89
C PHE A 276 -1.66 3.45 3.90
N LEU A 277 -1.57 2.42 4.74
CA LEU A 277 -2.58 2.10 5.73
C LEU A 277 -1.95 1.53 7.01
N ILE A 278 -2.40 2.07 8.15
CA ILE A 278 -1.99 1.65 9.51
C ILE A 278 -3.22 1.10 10.23
N ALA A 279 -3.05 -0.02 10.91
CA ALA A 279 -4.09 -0.60 11.77
C ALA A 279 -4.05 0.02 13.17
N LYS A 280 -5.23 0.33 13.74
CA LYS A 280 -5.37 0.63 15.18
C LYS A 280 -5.51 -0.67 15.99
N PRO A 281 -4.86 -0.81 17.15
CA PRO A 281 -3.91 0.11 17.76
C PRO A 281 -2.54 0.05 17.05
N PHE A 282 -1.85 1.18 16.95
CA PHE A 282 -0.56 1.28 16.29
C PHE A 282 0.58 1.47 17.28
N GLN A 283 1.80 1.18 16.82
CA GLN A 283 3.03 1.49 17.54
C GLN A 283 3.68 2.75 16.96
N PRO A 284 4.38 3.57 17.74
CA PRO A 284 5.09 4.75 17.25
C PRO A 284 6.00 4.45 16.06
N ALA A 285 6.74 3.33 16.10
CA ALA A 285 7.60 2.89 15.03
C ALA A 285 6.83 2.63 13.70
N THR A 286 5.58 2.17 13.78
CA THR A 286 4.74 1.94 12.60
C THR A 286 4.40 3.26 11.91
N VAL A 287 3.97 4.28 12.69
CA VAL A 287 3.67 5.61 12.15
C VAL A 287 4.92 6.21 11.51
N SER A 288 6.07 6.15 12.17
CA SER A 288 7.35 6.62 11.65
C SER A 288 7.73 5.95 10.34
N ALA A 289 7.63 4.62 10.26
CA ALA A 289 7.99 3.84 9.08
C ALA A 289 7.12 4.21 7.87
N VAL A 290 5.80 4.29 8.07
CA VAL A 290 4.86 4.56 6.98
C VAL A 290 4.90 6.02 6.56
N ALA A 291 5.05 6.97 7.49
CA ALA A 291 5.21 8.39 7.18
C ALA A 291 6.46 8.65 6.33
N SER A 292 7.60 8.09 6.75
CA SER A 292 8.84 8.17 5.97
C SER A 292 8.69 7.57 4.57
N GLN A 293 8.05 6.42 4.47
CA GLN A 293 7.85 5.76 3.19
C GLN A 293 6.94 6.58 2.25
N ALA A 294 5.86 7.15 2.78
CA ALA A 294 4.97 8.02 2.02
C ALA A 294 5.69 9.28 1.51
N LEU A 295 6.47 9.93 2.37
CA LEU A 295 7.27 11.10 2.01
C LEU A 295 8.42 10.77 1.03
N PHE A 296 9.00 9.58 1.12
CA PHE A 296 9.99 9.11 0.15
C PHE A 296 9.45 9.08 -1.28
N PHE A 297 8.26 8.53 -1.49
CA PHE A 297 7.62 8.49 -2.82
C PHE A 297 7.27 9.89 -3.31
N GLU A 298 6.73 10.73 -2.47
CA GLU A 298 6.40 12.12 -2.81
C GLU A 298 7.63 12.89 -3.31
N ARG A 299 8.76 12.76 -2.63
CA ARG A 299 10.02 13.42 -3.03
C ARG A 299 10.56 12.88 -4.34
N THR A 300 10.46 11.56 -4.53
CA THR A 300 10.93 10.91 -5.74
C THR A 300 10.09 11.35 -6.95
N ALA A 301 8.76 11.47 -6.79
CA ALA A 301 7.87 11.99 -7.81
C ALA A 301 8.22 13.44 -8.17
N LYS A 302 8.34 14.34 -7.20
CA LYS A 302 8.69 15.76 -7.43
C LYS A 302 10.07 15.98 -8.08
N ARG A 303 11.06 15.13 -7.76
CA ARG A 303 12.38 15.17 -8.44
C ARG A 303 12.28 14.78 -9.91
N ARG A 304 11.39 13.86 -10.24
CA ARG A 304 11.15 13.40 -11.61
C ARG A 304 10.52 14.51 -12.46
N ASP A 305 9.49 15.16 -11.95
CA ASP A 305 8.80 16.25 -12.67
C ASP A 305 9.74 17.42 -12.96
N ARG A 306 10.61 17.78 -12.01
CA ARG A 306 11.62 18.83 -12.20
C ARG A 306 12.67 18.49 -13.27
N ARG A 307 12.97 17.21 -13.50
CA ARG A 307 13.92 16.77 -14.55
C ARG A 307 13.30 16.71 -15.94
N VAL A 308 11.98 16.55 -16.03
CA VAL A 308 11.25 16.51 -17.30
C VAL A 308 10.99 17.94 -17.81
N THR A 309 10.97 18.93 -16.92
CA THR A 309 10.70 20.34 -17.24
C THR A 309 11.97 21.20 -17.37
N ALA A 310 13.16 20.66 -17.14
CA ALA A 310 14.47 21.29 -17.33
C ALA A 310 15.19 20.74 -18.57
#